data_129c1d262b5c9bad02ffd434e7cf1e28
#
_entry.id   129c1d262b5c9bad02ffd434e7cf1e28
#
_cell.length_a   1.000
_cell.length_b   1.000
_cell.length_c   1.000
_cell.angle_alpha   90.00
_cell.angle_beta   90.00
_cell.angle_gamma   90.00
#
_symmetry.space_group_name_H-M   'P 1'
#
loop_
_entity.id
_entity.type
_entity.pdbx_description
1 polymer ?
#
loop_
_entity_poly.entity_id
_entity_poly.type
_entity_poly.pdbx_seq_one_letter_code
_entity_poly.pdbx_strand_id
1 'polypeptide(L)'
;LKNLRVKKDCPMPPLAFLKANVCVFPEKKKKKEQFHDNLDNGKIVNADLVIYPFTDPDLEVILSSYDYEWADVSKVMRATKDYLPQWFTDYLMELFFKKCTLKGLDEANCMISKGELNGMYGMTVQRIIQILCTELMESGEWEAKEPEDREKELEKFYKNKNSFMPYQWGVWITAYAQAYLFRLGSCCRRWLYSDTDSVKGTDWDHDKLDDFNQSIIEMSQKRNIGVVEYKEKTFRLGIAEFDGIYSEFITMGSKRYCYRLKKDASLHLTVAGVPKEGVYCLDDDITNFRKGFVFKNDLTFRRNYRRSNDWQDPKWKMKTEYIFHDGINEVT
;
A
#
# COMPACT_ATOMS: atom_id res chain seq x y z
N LEU A 1 20.65 4.87 -14.75
CA LEU A 1 19.90 5.16 -15.98
C LEU A 1 20.16 6.61 -16.39
N LYS A 2 20.54 6.83 -17.64
CA LYS A 2 20.83 8.15 -18.20
C LYS A 2 19.84 8.48 -19.30
N ASN A 3 19.43 9.76 -19.39
CA ASN A 3 18.46 10.30 -20.35
C ASN A 3 17.16 9.48 -20.37
N LEU A 4 16.60 9.32 -19.19
CA LEU A 4 15.40 8.54 -18.95
C LEU A 4 14.14 9.27 -19.38
N ARG A 5 13.27 8.61 -20.14
CA ARG A 5 11.95 9.12 -20.53
C ARG A 5 10.92 8.01 -20.49
N VAL A 6 9.76 8.28 -19.91
CA VAL A 6 8.66 7.31 -19.91
C VAL A 6 8.18 7.07 -21.35
N LYS A 7 7.96 5.80 -21.72
CA LYS A 7 7.42 5.43 -23.03
C LYS A 7 5.98 5.93 -23.19
N LYS A 8 5.58 6.23 -24.41
CA LYS A 8 4.24 6.77 -24.73
C LYS A 8 3.09 5.81 -24.38
N ASP A 9 3.36 4.53 -24.45
CA ASP A 9 2.42 3.45 -24.16
C ASP A 9 2.49 2.93 -22.73
N CYS A 10 3.38 3.50 -21.91
CA CYS A 10 3.46 3.18 -20.49
C CYS A 10 2.27 3.81 -19.74
N PRO A 11 1.38 3.02 -19.17
CA PRO A 11 0.16 3.53 -18.54
C PRO A 11 0.44 4.30 -17.25
N MET A 12 1.56 4.02 -16.57
CA MET A 12 1.98 4.71 -15.35
C MET A 12 3.50 4.54 -15.13
N PRO A 13 4.25 5.64 -14.89
CA PRO A 13 5.68 5.56 -14.60
C PRO A 13 5.94 4.78 -13.29
N PRO A 14 6.84 3.77 -13.27
CA PRO A 14 7.10 2.98 -12.07
C PRO A 14 8.01 3.66 -11.05
N LEU A 15 8.97 4.50 -11.48
CA LEU A 15 10.00 5.05 -10.59
C LEU A 15 9.46 6.16 -9.69
N ALA A 16 9.41 5.92 -8.39
CA ALA A 16 9.07 6.95 -7.41
C ALA A 16 10.27 7.84 -7.10
N PHE A 17 10.13 9.15 -7.26
CA PHE A 17 11.19 10.14 -7.01
C PHE A 17 11.78 10.02 -5.59
N LEU A 18 10.94 9.81 -4.60
CA LEU A 18 11.36 9.67 -3.20
C LEU A 18 12.23 8.43 -2.91
N LYS A 19 12.23 7.44 -3.80
CA LYS A 19 13.08 6.24 -3.67
C LYS A 19 14.39 6.36 -4.45
N ALA A 20 14.56 7.39 -5.27
CA ALA A 20 15.79 7.61 -6.02
C ALA A 20 16.89 8.09 -5.09
N ASN A 21 18.07 7.46 -5.16
CA ASN A 21 19.27 7.93 -4.46
C ASN A 21 19.79 9.23 -5.06
N VAL A 22 19.70 9.36 -6.39
CA VAL A 22 20.02 10.56 -7.16
C VAL A 22 18.99 10.70 -8.27
N CYS A 23 18.51 11.91 -8.50
CA CYS A 23 17.69 12.24 -9.65
C CYS A 23 18.07 13.64 -10.14
N VAL A 24 18.61 13.72 -11.36
CA VAL A 24 18.98 14.96 -12.02
C VAL A 24 17.97 15.19 -13.13
N PHE A 25 17.28 16.32 -13.07
CA PHE A 25 16.32 16.70 -14.09
C PHE A 25 16.96 17.54 -15.18
N PRO A 26 16.43 17.52 -16.42
CA PRO A 26 16.92 18.35 -17.51
C PRO A 26 16.92 19.83 -17.15
N GLU A 27 17.96 20.55 -17.56
CA GLU A 27 18.01 22.01 -17.42
C GLU A 27 16.88 22.66 -18.23
N LYS A 28 16.17 23.60 -17.62
CA LYS A 28 15.04 24.28 -18.25
C LYS A 28 15.53 25.22 -19.36
N LYS A 29 15.13 24.94 -20.59
CA LYS A 29 15.42 25.83 -21.75
C LYS A 29 14.59 27.11 -21.74
N LYS A 30 13.50 27.21 -20.96
CA LYS A 30 12.62 28.38 -20.80
C LYS A 30 12.14 28.55 -19.38
N LYS A 31 12.10 29.79 -18.86
CA LYS A 31 11.64 30.14 -17.49
C LYS A 31 10.18 29.76 -17.14
N LYS A 32 9.41 29.25 -18.09
CA LYS A 32 7.98 28.90 -17.90
C LYS A 32 7.68 27.39 -17.73
N GLU A 33 8.69 26.50 -17.93
CA GLU A 33 8.51 25.07 -17.70
C GLU A 33 8.57 24.80 -16.19
N GLN A 34 7.47 24.34 -15.63
CA GLN A 34 7.37 24.05 -14.20
C GLN A 34 8.03 22.70 -13.90
N PHE A 35 8.53 22.53 -12.68
CA PHE A 35 9.11 21.27 -12.15
C PHE A 35 8.17 20.05 -12.34
N HIS A 36 6.87 20.32 -12.55
CA HIS A 36 5.84 19.33 -12.81
C HIS A 36 5.98 18.55 -14.11
N ASP A 37 6.74 19.07 -15.11
CA ASP A 37 6.89 18.38 -16.41
C ASP A 37 7.78 17.12 -16.32
N ASN A 38 8.57 16.98 -15.26
CA ASN A 38 9.48 15.86 -15.04
C ASN A 38 8.91 14.81 -14.06
N LEU A 39 7.83 15.14 -13.36
CA LEU A 39 7.17 14.28 -12.38
C LEU A 39 5.66 14.22 -12.61
N ASP A 40 5.10 13.02 -12.52
CA ASP A 40 3.67 12.79 -12.45
C ASP A 40 3.34 12.13 -11.10
N ASN A 41 2.57 12.82 -10.24
CA ASN A 41 2.21 12.32 -8.91
C ASN A 41 3.40 11.73 -8.10
N GLY A 42 4.57 12.38 -8.18
CA GLY A 42 5.79 11.92 -7.53
C GLY A 42 6.50 10.76 -8.23
N LYS A 43 6.06 10.39 -9.44
CA LYS A 43 6.73 9.44 -10.32
C LYS A 43 7.59 10.17 -11.35
N ILE A 44 8.76 9.61 -11.64
CA ILE A 44 9.71 10.20 -12.59
C ILE A 44 9.22 9.94 -14.01
N VAL A 45 8.93 11.01 -14.74
CA VAL A 45 8.55 10.96 -16.16
C VAL A 45 9.77 11.16 -17.06
N ASN A 46 10.65 12.10 -16.68
CA ASN A 46 11.82 12.49 -17.43
C ASN A 46 12.96 12.86 -16.50
N ALA A 47 14.19 12.38 -16.78
CA ALA A 47 15.37 12.73 -16.03
C ALA A 47 16.65 12.51 -16.85
N ASP A 48 17.68 13.35 -16.67
CA ASP A 48 18.99 13.18 -17.30
C ASP A 48 19.80 12.06 -16.65
N LEU A 49 19.65 11.90 -15.31
CA LEU A 49 20.29 10.82 -14.57
C LEU A 49 19.42 10.38 -13.42
N VAL A 50 19.25 9.05 -13.28
CA VAL A 50 18.60 8.44 -12.11
C VAL A 50 19.48 7.32 -11.56
N ILE A 51 19.79 7.38 -10.26
CA ILE A 51 20.39 6.28 -9.50
C ILE A 51 19.29 5.74 -8.59
N TYR A 52 18.91 4.50 -8.79
CA TYR A 52 17.74 3.90 -8.14
C TYR A 52 18.04 2.50 -7.61
N PRO A 53 17.70 2.19 -6.36
CA PRO A 53 17.79 0.82 -5.85
C PRO A 53 16.65 -0.03 -6.43
N PHE A 54 16.95 -1.24 -6.89
CA PHE A 54 15.97 -2.13 -7.49
C PHE A 54 16.27 -3.59 -7.17
N THR A 55 15.26 -4.42 -7.34
CA THR A 55 15.33 -5.88 -7.36
C THR A 55 15.10 -6.39 -8.78
N ASP A 56 15.32 -7.70 -9.03
CA ASP A 56 15.06 -8.29 -10.34
C ASP A 56 13.65 -8.01 -10.88
N PRO A 57 12.54 -8.20 -10.10
CA PRO A 57 11.21 -7.85 -10.55
C PRO A 57 11.02 -6.37 -10.89
N ASP A 58 11.65 -5.46 -10.13
CA ASP A 58 11.59 -4.02 -10.40
C ASP A 58 12.29 -3.69 -11.73
N LEU A 59 13.42 -4.35 -12.01
CA LEU A 59 14.22 -4.09 -13.21
C LEU A 59 13.42 -4.35 -14.48
N GLU A 60 12.69 -5.46 -14.56
CA GLU A 60 11.85 -5.79 -15.71
C GLU A 60 10.82 -4.68 -15.97
N VAL A 61 10.14 -4.22 -14.92
CA VAL A 61 9.15 -3.14 -15.00
C VAL A 61 9.81 -1.83 -15.43
N ILE A 62 10.98 -1.48 -14.88
CA ILE A 62 11.71 -0.26 -15.22
C ILE A 62 12.12 -0.26 -16.69
N LEU A 63 12.78 -1.32 -17.15
CA LEU A 63 13.30 -1.40 -18.52
C LEU A 63 12.17 -1.47 -19.56
N SER A 64 11.04 -2.07 -19.23
CA SER A 64 9.87 -2.08 -20.13
C SER A 64 9.16 -0.73 -20.21
N SER A 65 9.23 0.11 -19.16
CA SER A 65 8.46 1.34 -19.04
C SER A 65 9.15 2.60 -19.53
N TYR A 66 10.47 2.57 -19.65
CA TYR A 66 11.25 3.75 -20.04
C TYR A 66 12.10 3.52 -21.30
N ASP A 67 12.28 4.59 -22.07
CA ASP A 67 13.38 4.76 -23.00
C ASP A 67 14.55 5.39 -22.25
N TYR A 68 15.78 4.93 -22.49
CA TYR A 68 17.01 5.41 -21.86
C TYR A 68 18.20 5.29 -22.79
N GLU A 69 19.22 6.15 -22.63
CA GLU A 69 20.44 6.11 -23.44
C GLU A 69 21.33 4.93 -23.05
N TRP A 70 21.55 4.77 -21.74
CA TRP A 70 22.25 3.60 -21.19
C TRP A 70 21.84 3.32 -19.74
N ALA A 71 22.05 2.09 -19.33
CA ALA A 71 21.85 1.61 -17.98
C ALA A 71 23.12 0.94 -17.47
N ASP A 72 23.52 1.26 -16.25
CA ASP A 72 24.60 0.61 -15.53
C ASP A 72 24.10 0.03 -14.22
N VAL A 73 24.60 -1.15 -13.85
CA VAL A 73 24.22 -1.85 -12.63
C VAL A 73 25.45 -2.00 -11.74
N SER A 74 25.42 -1.40 -10.58
CA SER A 74 26.52 -1.45 -9.61
C SER A 74 26.05 -1.94 -8.24
N LYS A 75 26.99 -2.32 -7.38
CA LYS A 75 26.72 -2.80 -6.00
C LYS A 75 25.71 -3.96 -5.95
N VAL A 76 25.92 -4.94 -6.83
CA VAL A 76 25.03 -6.10 -6.93
C VAL A 76 25.17 -7.01 -5.71
N MET A 77 24.04 -7.24 -5.04
CA MET A 77 23.92 -8.34 -4.05
C MET A 77 23.15 -9.50 -4.68
N ARG A 78 23.70 -10.69 -4.56
CA ARG A 78 23.05 -11.92 -5.04
C ARG A 78 22.54 -12.71 -3.87
N ALA A 79 21.33 -13.24 -4.00
CA ALA A 79 20.75 -14.21 -3.07
C ALA A 79 20.35 -15.46 -3.83
N THR A 80 20.41 -16.60 -3.17
CA THR A 80 19.85 -17.84 -3.71
C THR A 80 18.34 -17.70 -3.77
N LYS A 81 17.79 -17.95 -4.97
CA LYS A 81 16.33 -17.98 -5.15
C LYS A 81 15.80 -19.27 -4.52
N ASP A 82 14.92 -19.12 -3.56
CA ASP A 82 14.21 -20.23 -2.94
C ASP A 82 12.78 -19.78 -2.56
N TYR A 83 11.98 -20.73 -2.15
CA TYR A 83 10.62 -20.48 -1.67
C TYR A 83 10.61 -20.15 -0.18
N LEU A 84 9.60 -19.43 0.24
CA LEU A 84 9.37 -19.24 1.68
C LEU A 84 9.20 -20.60 2.37
N PRO A 85 9.71 -20.77 3.61
CA PRO A 85 9.59 -22.02 4.35
C PRO A 85 8.14 -22.49 4.47
N GLN A 86 7.94 -23.81 4.48
CA GLN A 86 6.62 -24.43 4.52
C GLN A 86 5.78 -23.92 5.72
N TRP A 87 6.37 -23.83 6.90
CA TRP A 87 5.68 -23.35 8.11
C TRP A 87 5.11 -21.92 7.93
N PHE A 88 5.82 -21.06 7.17
CA PHE A 88 5.37 -19.69 6.93
C PHE A 88 4.20 -19.67 5.97
N THR A 89 4.26 -20.47 4.92
CA THR A 89 3.18 -20.59 3.92
C THR A 89 1.97 -21.31 4.49
N ASP A 90 2.15 -22.30 5.35
CA ASP A 90 1.03 -22.99 6.04
C ASP A 90 0.27 -22.03 6.95
N TYR A 91 0.98 -21.22 7.74
CA TYR A 91 0.35 -20.22 8.60
C TYR A 91 -0.38 -19.14 7.78
N LEU A 92 0.22 -18.70 6.67
CA LEU A 92 -0.44 -17.78 5.74
C LEU A 92 -1.75 -18.37 5.21
N MET A 93 -1.74 -19.64 4.82
CA MET A 93 -2.93 -20.34 4.33
C MET A 93 -3.99 -20.53 5.40
N GLU A 94 -3.60 -20.79 6.65
CA GLU A 94 -4.53 -20.85 7.79
C GLU A 94 -5.24 -19.50 8.00
N LEU A 95 -4.51 -18.40 7.99
CA LEU A 95 -5.08 -17.07 8.13
C LEU A 95 -5.98 -16.70 6.95
N PHE A 96 -5.58 -17.07 5.74
CA PHE A 96 -6.39 -16.86 4.55
C PHE A 96 -7.69 -17.66 4.59
N PHE A 97 -7.62 -18.90 5.02
CA PHE A 97 -8.80 -19.74 5.26
C PHE A 97 -9.75 -19.09 6.27
N LYS A 98 -9.25 -18.68 7.43
CA LYS A 98 -10.05 -17.98 8.45
C LYS A 98 -10.70 -16.70 7.90
N LYS A 99 -9.95 -15.87 7.18
CA LYS A 99 -10.47 -14.66 6.52
C LYS A 99 -11.64 -15.00 5.57
N CYS A 100 -11.52 -16.05 4.75
CA CYS A 100 -12.53 -16.41 3.76
C CYS A 100 -13.80 -17.03 4.38
N THR A 101 -13.63 -17.85 5.42
CA THR A 101 -14.71 -18.62 6.02
C THR A 101 -15.49 -17.85 7.09
N LEU A 102 -14.84 -16.90 7.78
CA LEU A 102 -15.46 -16.12 8.85
C LEU A 102 -16.16 -14.85 8.35
N LYS A 103 -15.90 -14.43 7.12
CA LYS A 103 -16.54 -13.23 6.53
C LYS A 103 -18.06 -13.39 6.51
N GLY A 104 -18.77 -12.46 7.17
CA GLY A 104 -20.24 -12.50 7.30
C GLY A 104 -20.76 -13.44 8.38
N LEU A 105 -19.88 -14.18 9.08
CA LEU A 105 -20.24 -15.07 10.20
C LEU A 105 -19.69 -14.54 11.53
N ASP A 106 -18.41 -14.19 11.55
CA ASP A 106 -17.70 -13.64 12.72
C ASP A 106 -16.74 -12.55 12.24
N GLU A 107 -17.26 -11.33 12.16
CA GLU A 107 -16.51 -10.18 11.65
C GLU A 107 -15.29 -9.84 12.52
N ALA A 108 -15.36 -10.07 13.83
CA ALA A 108 -14.25 -9.78 14.74
C ALA A 108 -13.04 -10.67 14.44
N ASN A 109 -13.25 -11.98 14.38
CA ASN A 109 -12.20 -12.94 14.06
C ASN A 109 -11.75 -12.84 12.58
N CYS A 110 -12.64 -12.48 11.66
CA CYS A 110 -12.30 -12.17 10.28
C CYS A 110 -11.34 -10.98 10.20
N MET A 111 -11.61 -9.90 10.95
CA MET A 111 -10.73 -8.73 11.00
C MET A 111 -9.38 -9.03 11.65
N ILE A 112 -9.36 -9.83 12.73
CA ILE A 112 -8.11 -10.27 13.37
C ILE A 112 -7.27 -11.05 12.36
N SER A 113 -7.84 -12.07 11.73
CA SER A 113 -7.14 -12.90 10.74
C SER A 113 -6.63 -12.08 9.55
N LYS A 114 -7.39 -11.07 9.09
CA LYS A 114 -6.93 -10.14 8.07
C LYS A 114 -5.78 -9.26 8.56
N GLY A 115 -5.82 -8.81 9.82
CA GLY A 115 -4.77 -8.02 10.44
C GLY A 115 -3.48 -8.82 10.58
N GLU A 116 -3.56 -10.06 11.05
CA GLU A 116 -2.42 -10.98 11.16
C GLU A 116 -1.82 -11.32 9.79
N LEU A 117 -2.66 -11.61 8.78
CA LEU A 117 -2.22 -11.88 7.41
C LEU A 117 -1.41 -10.70 6.83
N ASN A 118 -1.89 -9.47 7.02
CA ASN A 118 -1.16 -8.28 6.62
C ASN A 118 0.08 -8.04 7.48
N GLY A 119 0.02 -8.39 8.76
CA GLY A 119 1.12 -8.30 9.71
C GLY A 119 2.29 -9.21 9.38
N MET A 120 2.06 -10.39 8.78
CA MET A 120 3.12 -11.33 8.41
C MET A 120 4.20 -10.68 7.54
N TYR A 121 3.78 -9.91 6.54
CA TYR A 121 4.73 -9.13 5.72
C TYR A 121 5.42 -8.05 6.56
N GLY A 122 4.67 -7.26 7.33
CA GLY A 122 5.19 -6.18 8.17
C GLY A 122 6.26 -6.66 9.14
N MET A 123 6.10 -7.87 9.69
CA MET A 123 7.08 -8.48 10.60
C MET A 123 8.44 -8.74 9.94
N THR A 124 8.51 -8.91 8.63
CA THR A 124 9.77 -9.12 7.90
C THR A 124 10.57 -7.84 7.67
N VAL A 125 9.94 -6.66 7.80
CA VAL A 125 10.54 -5.34 7.50
C VAL A 125 10.40 -4.36 8.65
N GLN A 126 10.31 -4.84 9.87
CA GLN A 126 10.22 -3.99 11.06
C GLN A 126 11.49 -3.14 11.25
N ARG A 127 11.29 -1.95 11.80
CA ARG A 127 12.39 -1.13 12.27
C ARG A 127 12.99 -1.77 13.53
N ILE A 128 14.20 -2.28 13.45
CA ILE A 128 14.90 -2.95 14.58
C ILE A 128 15.12 -1.96 15.72
N ILE A 129 15.62 -0.78 15.39
CA ILE A 129 15.87 0.30 16.35
C ILE A 129 14.60 1.13 16.43
N GLN A 130 13.90 1.03 17.56
CA GLN A 130 12.67 1.75 17.79
C GLN A 130 12.95 3.09 18.48
N ILE A 131 12.15 4.11 18.15
CA ILE A 131 12.13 5.38 18.87
C ILE A 131 11.32 5.16 20.13
N LEU A 132 11.88 5.49 21.28
CA LEU A 132 11.17 5.49 22.54
C LEU A 132 10.37 6.79 22.63
N CYS A 133 9.05 6.67 22.79
CA CYS A 133 8.20 7.79 23.11
C CYS A 133 7.90 7.75 24.61
N THR A 134 8.35 8.75 25.34
CA THR A 134 8.14 8.89 26.78
C THR A 134 7.24 10.08 27.05
N GLU A 135 6.20 9.90 27.83
CA GLU A 135 5.38 10.99 28.32
C GLU A 135 6.10 11.69 29.47
N LEU A 136 6.28 12.99 29.35
CA LEU A 136 6.84 13.82 30.41
C LEU A 136 5.74 14.09 31.45
N MET A 137 5.89 13.49 32.63
CA MET A 137 4.87 13.54 33.69
C MET A 137 4.52 14.96 34.16
N GLU A 138 5.42 15.92 34.02
CA GLU A 138 5.22 17.29 34.46
C GLU A 138 4.44 18.16 33.47
N SER A 139 4.61 17.92 32.16
CA SER A 139 3.99 18.71 31.08
C SER A 139 2.89 17.98 30.33
N GLY A 140 2.84 16.63 30.41
CA GLY A 140 1.98 15.79 29.57
C GLY A 140 2.41 15.75 28.11
N GLU A 141 3.57 16.29 27.79
CA GLU A 141 4.13 16.26 26.42
C GLU A 141 4.84 14.95 26.15
N TRP A 142 4.85 14.52 24.88
CA TRP A 142 5.54 13.33 24.43
C TRP A 142 6.90 13.68 23.85
N GLU A 143 7.95 13.11 24.43
CA GLU A 143 9.31 13.20 23.89
C GLU A 143 9.64 11.93 23.11
N ALA A 144 10.08 12.09 21.86
CA ALA A 144 10.57 10.99 21.02
C ALA A 144 12.11 10.96 21.10
N LYS A 145 12.67 9.89 21.69
CA LYS A 145 14.11 9.75 21.87
C LYS A 145 14.65 8.56 21.10
N GLU A 146 15.63 8.80 20.23
CA GLU A 146 16.40 7.71 19.62
C GLU A 146 17.35 7.09 20.67
N PRO A 147 17.60 5.77 20.62
CA PRO A 147 18.58 5.14 21.47
C PRO A 147 19.98 5.76 21.26
N GLU A 148 20.68 6.01 22.35
CA GLU A 148 22.02 6.63 22.33
C GLU A 148 23.05 5.73 21.63
N ASP A 149 22.91 4.42 21.78
CA ASP A 149 23.81 3.41 21.20
C ASP A 149 23.03 2.47 20.26
N ARG A 150 23.05 2.81 18.99
CA ARG A 150 22.38 2.01 17.94
C ARG A 150 23.01 0.63 17.74
N GLU A 151 24.33 0.50 17.91
CA GLU A 151 25.03 -0.76 17.73
C GLU A 151 24.65 -1.75 18.84
N LYS A 152 24.55 -1.27 20.06
CA LYS A 152 24.11 -2.07 21.20
C LYS A 152 22.67 -2.58 21.05
N GLU A 153 21.77 -1.76 20.52
CA GLU A 153 20.39 -2.19 20.24
C GLU A 153 20.34 -3.25 19.12
N LEU A 154 21.14 -3.11 18.08
CA LEU A 154 21.29 -4.15 17.05
C LEU A 154 21.87 -5.45 17.64
N GLU A 155 22.89 -5.35 18.47
CA GLU A 155 23.47 -6.52 19.15
C GLU A 155 22.43 -7.25 20.02
N LYS A 156 21.65 -6.52 20.81
CA LYS A 156 20.54 -7.09 21.60
C LYS A 156 19.54 -7.83 20.72
N PHE A 157 19.16 -7.24 19.60
CA PHE A 157 18.24 -7.85 18.66
C PHE A 157 18.80 -9.17 18.12
N TYR A 158 20.04 -9.18 17.62
CA TYR A 158 20.65 -10.39 17.04
C TYR A 158 21.02 -11.46 18.08
N LYS A 159 21.26 -11.09 19.33
CA LYS A 159 21.48 -12.03 20.44
C LYS A 159 20.18 -12.65 20.96
N ASN A 160 19.04 -12.04 20.72
CA ASN A 160 17.74 -12.55 21.16
C ASN A 160 17.31 -13.73 20.28
N LYS A 161 17.23 -14.91 20.86
CA LYS A 161 16.81 -16.14 20.17
C LYS A 161 15.39 -16.10 19.60
N ASN A 162 14.54 -15.21 20.12
CA ASN A 162 13.17 -15.05 19.67
C ASN A 162 13.04 -13.96 18.60
N SER A 163 14.11 -13.26 18.26
CA SER A 163 14.10 -12.26 17.20
C SER A 163 14.31 -12.93 15.85
N PHE A 164 13.35 -12.74 14.96
CA PHE A 164 13.39 -13.25 13.60
C PHE A 164 12.95 -12.16 12.64
N MET A 165 13.85 -11.74 11.78
CA MET A 165 13.55 -10.73 10.77
C MET A 165 14.29 -11.03 9.46
N PRO A 166 13.72 -11.88 8.60
CA PRO A 166 14.26 -12.14 7.27
C PRO A 166 13.95 -10.95 6.34
N TYR A 167 14.68 -9.85 6.50
CA TYR A 167 14.46 -8.59 5.80
C TYR A 167 14.40 -8.76 4.27
N GLN A 168 15.22 -9.66 3.72
CA GLN A 168 15.22 -9.97 2.30
C GLN A 168 13.87 -10.53 1.82
N TRP A 169 13.14 -11.27 2.66
CA TRP A 169 11.81 -11.75 2.29
C TRP A 169 10.85 -10.58 2.05
N GLY A 170 10.84 -9.62 2.98
CA GLY A 170 9.99 -8.45 2.85
C GLY A 170 10.33 -7.59 1.64
N VAL A 171 11.62 -7.44 1.32
CA VAL A 171 12.07 -6.74 0.10
C VAL A 171 11.51 -7.41 -1.15
N TRP A 172 11.67 -8.76 -1.25
CA TRP A 172 11.17 -9.51 -2.42
C TRP A 172 9.65 -9.58 -2.48
N ILE A 173 8.96 -9.72 -1.35
CA ILE A 173 7.47 -9.69 -1.30
C ILE A 173 6.95 -8.37 -1.86
N THR A 174 7.51 -7.24 -1.46
CA THR A 174 7.11 -5.92 -2.01
C THR A 174 7.44 -5.76 -3.48
N ALA A 175 8.58 -6.24 -3.92
CA ALA A 175 8.99 -6.16 -5.31
C ALA A 175 8.04 -6.95 -6.22
N TYR A 176 7.73 -8.18 -5.85
CA TYR A 176 6.74 -8.97 -6.57
C TYR A 176 5.34 -8.36 -6.53
N ALA A 177 4.89 -7.84 -5.37
CA ALA A 177 3.60 -7.17 -5.27
C ALA A 177 3.51 -5.96 -6.21
N GLN A 178 4.58 -5.16 -6.31
CA GLN A 178 4.64 -4.04 -7.26
C GLN A 178 4.64 -4.52 -8.72
N ALA A 179 5.40 -5.57 -9.05
CA ALA A 179 5.43 -6.13 -10.40
C ALA A 179 4.05 -6.67 -10.80
N TYR A 180 3.35 -7.37 -9.91
CA TYR A 180 1.99 -7.83 -10.16
C TYR A 180 1.00 -6.68 -10.33
N LEU A 181 1.08 -5.65 -9.48
CA LEU A 181 0.26 -4.44 -9.60
C LEU A 181 0.48 -3.76 -10.96
N PHE A 182 1.73 -3.72 -11.43
CA PHE A 182 2.09 -3.14 -12.71
C PHE A 182 1.54 -3.96 -13.89
N ARG A 183 1.65 -5.29 -13.82
CA ARG A 183 1.03 -6.19 -14.81
C ARG A 183 -0.48 -6.02 -14.86
N LEU A 184 -1.15 -5.96 -13.70
CA LEU A 184 -2.58 -5.71 -13.60
C LEU A 184 -2.95 -4.35 -14.20
N GLY A 185 -2.22 -3.29 -13.86
CA GLY A 185 -2.45 -1.95 -14.38
C GLY A 185 -2.25 -1.84 -15.90
N SER A 186 -1.36 -2.68 -16.46
CA SER A 186 -1.14 -2.77 -17.91
C SER A 186 -2.29 -3.43 -18.66
N CYS A 187 -3.25 -4.05 -17.95
CA CYS A 187 -4.48 -4.57 -18.56
C CYS A 187 -5.52 -3.47 -18.84
N CYS A 188 -5.30 -2.22 -18.44
CA CYS A 188 -6.16 -1.11 -18.81
C CYS A 188 -5.39 -0.05 -19.60
N ARG A 189 -6.06 0.60 -20.56
CA ARG A 189 -5.44 1.63 -21.40
C ARG A 189 -5.19 2.93 -20.63
N ARG A 190 -6.08 3.27 -19.69
CA ARG A 190 -5.97 4.46 -18.86
C ARG A 190 -5.95 4.05 -17.39
N TRP A 191 -4.77 3.95 -16.83
CA TRP A 191 -4.56 3.71 -15.41
C TRP A 191 -4.68 5.03 -14.66
N LEU A 192 -5.74 5.17 -13.86
CA LEU A 192 -6.06 6.42 -13.15
C LEU A 192 -5.45 6.46 -11.76
N TYR A 193 -5.50 5.34 -11.05
CA TYR A 193 -5.04 5.25 -9.66
C TYR A 193 -4.76 3.79 -9.28
N SER A 194 -3.85 3.61 -8.34
CA SER A 194 -3.62 2.31 -7.69
C SER A 194 -3.25 2.49 -6.23
N ASP A 195 -3.62 1.48 -5.44
CA ASP A 195 -3.27 1.42 -4.03
C ASP A 195 -3.01 -0.03 -3.65
N THR A 196 -1.75 -0.33 -3.28
CA THR A 196 -1.25 -1.62 -2.80
C THR A 196 -1.53 -2.78 -3.76
N ASP A 197 -2.78 -3.23 -3.87
CA ASP A 197 -3.24 -4.40 -4.63
C ASP A 197 -4.45 -4.11 -5.53
N SER A 198 -4.80 -2.84 -5.71
CA SER A 198 -5.95 -2.43 -6.52
C SER A 198 -5.59 -1.43 -7.60
N VAL A 199 -6.25 -1.54 -8.76
CA VAL A 199 -6.13 -0.63 -9.90
C VAL A 199 -7.49 -0.02 -10.22
N LYS A 200 -7.52 1.29 -10.42
CA LYS A 200 -8.66 2.03 -10.95
C LYS A 200 -8.30 2.51 -12.35
N GLY A 201 -9.05 2.09 -13.33
CA GLY A 201 -8.74 2.39 -14.73
C GLY A 201 -9.95 2.27 -15.65
N THR A 202 -9.77 2.69 -16.90
CA THR A 202 -10.77 2.56 -17.97
C THR A 202 -10.20 1.79 -19.16
N ASP A 203 -11.09 1.38 -20.05
CA ASP A 203 -10.72 0.69 -21.30
C ASP A 203 -9.90 -0.59 -20.99
N TRP A 204 -10.47 -1.46 -20.18
CA TRP A 204 -9.88 -2.72 -19.79
C TRP A 204 -9.80 -3.70 -20.95
N ASP A 205 -8.61 -4.26 -21.16
CA ASP A 205 -8.34 -5.38 -22.05
C ASP A 205 -8.63 -6.69 -21.29
N HIS A 206 -9.79 -7.26 -21.54
CA HIS A 206 -10.25 -8.44 -20.83
C HIS A 206 -9.41 -9.67 -21.14
N ASP A 207 -8.88 -9.81 -22.35
CA ASP A 207 -8.02 -10.94 -22.73
C ASP A 207 -6.73 -10.92 -21.91
N LYS A 208 -6.10 -9.73 -21.78
CA LYS A 208 -4.92 -9.57 -20.90
C LYS A 208 -5.23 -9.78 -19.42
N LEU A 209 -6.42 -9.40 -18.97
CA LEU A 209 -6.84 -9.62 -17.59
C LEU A 209 -7.06 -11.11 -17.32
N ASP A 210 -7.64 -11.83 -18.26
CA ASP A 210 -7.81 -13.27 -18.18
C ASP A 210 -6.47 -13.99 -18.20
N ASP A 211 -5.54 -13.60 -19.07
CA ASP A 211 -4.16 -14.09 -19.08
C ASP A 211 -3.43 -13.83 -17.76
N PHE A 212 -3.61 -12.64 -17.18
CA PHE A 212 -3.08 -12.30 -15.87
C PHE A 212 -3.60 -13.27 -14.80
N ASN A 213 -4.92 -13.44 -14.71
CA ASN A 213 -5.55 -14.34 -13.74
C ASN A 213 -5.14 -15.80 -13.99
N GLN A 214 -5.13 -16.23 -15.24
CA GLN A 214 -4.72 -17.60 -15.61
C GLN A 214 -3.28 -17.91 -15.18
N SER A 215 -2.35 -16.96 -15.35
CA SER A 215 -0.97 -17.11 -14.91
C SER A 215 -0.84 -17.35 -13.39
N ILE A 216 -1.71 -16.72 -12.60
CA ILE A 216 -1.76 -16.87 -11.14
C ILE A 216 -2.37 -18.22 -10.75
N ILE A 217 -3.43 -18.64 -11.46
CA ILE A 217 -4.06 -19.95 -11.26
C ILE A 217 -3.06 -21.08 -11.53
N GLU A 218 -2.33 -21.03 -12.63
CA GLU A 218 -1.31 -22.01 -12.98
C GLU A 218 -0.18 -22.09 -11.94
N MET A 219 0.29 -20.92 -11.49
CA MET A 219 1.32 -20.86 -10.44
C MET A 219 0.79 -21.44 -9.12
N SER A 220 -0.44 -21.14 -8.75
CA SER A 220 -1.11 -21.66 -7.56
C SER A 220 -1.25 -23.19 -7.63
N GLN A 221 -1.71 -23.71 -8.76
CA GLN A 221 -1.82 -25.16 -9.00
C GLN A 221 -0.48 -25.86 -8.96
N LYS A 222 0.53 -25.33 -9.65
CA LYS A 222 1.88 -25.90 -9.67
C LYS A 222 2.48 -26.01 -8.27
N ARG A 223 2.14 -25.12 -7.37
CA ARG A 223 2.66 -25.06 -6.01
C ARG A 223 1.72 -25.65 -4.96
N ASN A 224 0.51 -25.98 -5.33
CA ASN A 224 -0.56 -26.41 -4.44
C ASN A 224 -0.73 -25.46 -3.23
N ILE A 225 -0.77 -24.15 -3.49
CA ILE A 225 -0.90 -23.10 -2.48
C ILE A 225 -1.78 -21.95 -3.00
N GLY A 226 -2.37 -21.19 -2.09
CA GLY A 226 -3.15 -19.99 -2.45
C GLY A 226 -4.59 -20.26 -2.81
N VAL A 227 -5.12 -21.45 -2.55
CA VAL A 227 -6.50 -21.83 -2.84
C VAL A 227 -7.21 -22.25 -1.56
N VAL A 228 -8.42 -21.73 -1.37
CA VAL A 228 -9.34 -22.13 -0.31
C VAL A 228 -10.67 -22.47 -0.94
N GLU A 229 -11.19 -23.66 -0.65
CA GLU A 229 -12.54 -24.08 -1.03
C GLU A 229 -13.44 -24.08 0.19
N TYR A 230 -14.57 -23.37 0.11
CA TYR A 230 -15.53 -23.29 1.20
C TYR A 230 -16.94 -23.01 0.67
N LYS A 231 -17.93 -23.83 1.06
CA LYS A 231 -19.34 -23.70 0.67
C LYS A 231 -19.53 -23.46 -0.84
N GLU A 232 -19.00 -24.36 -1.66
CA GLU A 232 -19.06 -24.31 -3.15
C GLU A 232 -18.39 -23.10 -3.79
N LYS A 233 -17.59 -22.33 -3.02
CA LYS A 233 -16.81 -21.20 -3.53
C LYS A 233 -15.33 -21.51 -3.44
N THR A 234 -14.63 -21.15 -4.50
CA THR A 234 -13.17 -21.20 -4.55
C THR A 234 -12.61 -19.79 -4.41
N PHE A 235 -11.82 -19.57 -3.38
CA PHE A 235 -11.09 -18.32 -3.15
C PHE A 235 -9.63 -18.54 -3.54
N ARG A 236 -9.06 -17.60 -4.28
CA ARG A 236 -7.67 -17.68 -4.73
C ARG A 236 -6.90 -16.42 -4.36
N LEU A 237 -5.71 -16.59 -3.82
CA LEU A 237 -4.81 -15.47 -3.54
C LEU A 237 -4.22 -14.93 -4.83
N GLY A 238 -4.26 -13.61 -4.99
CA GLY A 238 -3.55 -12.89 -6.05
C GLY A 238 -4.32 -12.71 -7.35
N ILE A 239 -5.47 -13.38 -7.56
CA ILE A 239 -6.31 -13.10 -8.73
C ILE A 239 -6.93 -11.70 -8.62
N ALA A 240 -7.09 -11.05 -9.76
CA ALA A 240 -7.82 -9.81 -9.85
C ALA A 240 -9.33 -10.07 -9.87
N GLU A 241 -10.03 -9.49 -8.91
CA GLU A 241 -11.48 -9.52 -8.81
C GLU A 241 -12.06 -8.14 -9.15
N PHE A 242 -13.25 -8.15 -9.74
CA PHE A 242 -13.96 -6.93 -10.06
C PHE A 242 -14.61 -6.33 -8.81
N ASP A 243 -14.24 -5.09 -8.47
CA ASP A 243 -14.70 -4.41 -7.25
C ASP A 243 -15.94 -3.52 -7.50
N GLY A 244 -16.07 -2.95 -8.70
CA GLY A 244 -17.23 -2.13 -9.07
C GLY A 244 -16.98 -1.16 -10.20
N ILE A 245 -18.07 -0.51 -10.64
CA ILE A 245 -18.03 0.56 -11.64
C ILE A 245 -18.28 1.89 -10.95
N TYR A 246 -17.42 2.86 -11.27
CA TYR A 246 -17.57 4.24 -10.84
C TYR A 246 -18.12 5.10 -11.98
N SER A 247 -19.12 5.92 -11.69
CA SER A 247 -19.61 6.94 -12.64
C SER A 247 -18.71 8.17 -12.65
N GLU A 248 -18.09 8.49 -11.50
CA GLU A 248 -17.19 9.61 -11.32
C GLU A 248 -16.00 9.18 -10.44
N PHE A 249 -14.82 9.69 -10.75
CA PHE A 249 -13.61 9.43 -9.98
C PHE A 249 -12.66 10.62 -10.04
N ILE A 250 -12.27 11.13 -8.88
CA ILE A 250 -11.29 12.21 -8.74
C ILE A 250 -10.17 11.72 -7.81
N THR A 251 -8.92 11.91 -8.20
CA THR A 251 -7.75 11.63 -7.36
C THR A 251 -6.83 12.85 -7.30
N MET A 252 -6.30 13.10 -6.10
CA MET A 252 -5.28 14.13 -5.82
C MET A 252 -3.95 13.48 -5.39
N GLY A 253 -3.78 12.20 -5.69
CA GLY A 253 -2.59 11.43 -5.35
C GLY A 253 -2.82 10.32 -4.33
N SER A 254 -1.73 9.82 -3.74
CA SER A 254 -1.78 8.66 -2.85
C SER A 254 -2.69 8.88 -1.65
N LYS A 255 -3.63 7.95 -1.41
CA LYS A 255 -4.62 7.98 -0.32
C LYS A 255 -5.46 9.26 -0.29
N ARG A 256 -5.68 9.89 -1.45
CA ARG A 256 -6.51 11.10 -1.60
C ARG A 256 -7.36 10.96 -2.85
N TYR A 257 -8.53 10.33 -2.76
CA TYR A 257 -9.45 10.17 -3.86
C TYR A 257 -10.90 10.11 -3.39
N CYS A 258 -11.80 10.47 -4.29
CA CYS A 258 -13.25 10.43 -4.12
C CYS A 258 -13.87 9.80 -5.35
N TYR A 259 -14.92 9.01 -5.18
CA TYR A 259 -15.62 8.37 -6.30
C TYR A 259 -17.09 8.18 -6.01
N ARG A 260 -17.88 8.14 -7.09
CA ARG A 260 -19.30 7.82 -7.03
C ARG A 260 -19.54 6.44 -7.64
N LEU A 261 -20.17 5.54 -6.90
CA LEU A 261 -20.55 4.22 -7.40
C LEU A 261 -21.68 4.33 -8.41
N LYS A 262 -21.58 3.62 -9.55
CA LYS A 262 -22.62 3.61 -10.59
C LYS A 262 -23.90 2.91 -10.13
N LYS A 263 -23.83 1.89 -9.28
CA LYS A 263 -24.95 1.03 -8.89
C LYS A 263 -26.01 1.73 -8.04
N ASP A 264 -25.60 2.64 -7.15
CA ASP A 264 -26.45 3.29 -6.14
C ASP A 264 -26.21 4.80 -6.03
N ALA A 265 -25.35 5.33 -6.90
CA ALA A 265 -24.94 6.73 -6.93
C ALA A 265 -24.32 7.24 -5.61
N SER A 266 -23.93 6.34 -4.69
CA SER A 266 -23.33 6.74 -3.43
C SER A 266 -21.92 7.32 -3.62
N LEU A 267 -21.63 8.40 -2.90
CA LEU A 267 -20.32 9.05 -2.89
C LEU A 267 -19.43 8.42 -1.82
N HIS A 268 -18.19 8.14 -2.15
CA HIS A 268 -17.20 7.54 -1.28
C HIS A 268 -15.91 8.34 -1.27
N LEU A 269 -15.27 8.42 -0.11
CA LEU A 269 -14.07 9.19 0.14
C LEU A 269 -12.97 8.32 0.73
N THR A 270 -11.73 8.56 0.29
CA THR A 270 -10.52 8.06 0.94
C THR A 270 -9.49 9.19 1.00
N VAL A 271 -9.30 9.73 2.19
CA VAL A 271 -8.27 10.73 2.49
C VAL A 271 -7.54 10.28 3.75
N ALA A 272 -6.21 10.26 3.71
CA ALA A 272 -5.42 9.89 4.88
C ALA A 272 -5.73 10.86 6.04
N GLY A 273 -6.08 10.29 7.21
CA GLY A 273 -6.46 11.05 8.39
C GLY A 273 -7.94 11.48 8.45
N VAL A 274 -8.72 11.30 7.38
CA VAL A 274 -10.15 11.59 7.37
C VAL A 274 -10.95 10.29 7.45
N PRO A 275 -11.93 10.17 8.36
CA PRO A 275 -12.82 9.01 8.39
C PRO A 275 -13.69 8.93 7.14
N LYS A 276 -14.20 7.75 6.83
CA LYS A 276 -15.05 7.54 5.65
C LYS A 276 -16.34 8.38 5.71
N GLU A 277 -16.86 8.58 6.91
CA GLU A 277 -18.00 9.42 7.19
C GLU A 277 -17.78 10.88 6.77
N GLY A 278 -16.53 11.33 6.68
CA GLY A 278 -16.17 12.67 6.20
C GLY A 278 -16.69 13.01 4.82
N VAL A 279 -17.17 12.03 4.06
CA VAL A 279 -17.83 12.24 2.77
C VAL A 279 -19.01 13.22 2.84
N TYR A 280 -19.70 13.32 3.98
CA TYR A 280 -20.80 14.27 4.17
C TYR A 280 -20.37 15.75 4.02
N CYS A 281 -19.08 16.06 4.29
CA CYS A 281 -18.56 17.42 4.11
C CYS A 281 -18.56 17.87 2.65
N LEU A 282 -18.72 16.94 1.70
CA LEU A 282 -18.77 17.22 0.27
C LEU A 282 -20.18 17.59 -0.22
N ASP A 283 -21.21 17.57 0.65
CA ASP A 283 -22.60 17.89 0.31
C ASP A 283 -23.11 17.10 -0.91
N ASP A 284 -22.72 15.83 -1.02
CA ASP A 284 -22.97 14.92 -2.15
C ASP A 284 -22.49 15.43 -3.54
N ASP A 285 -21.62 16.42 -3.57
CA ASP A 285 -21.02 16.97 -4.78
C ASP A 285 -19.52 16.60 -4.84
N ILE A 286 -19.17 15.71 -5.78
CA ILE A 286 -17.78 15.28 -5.96
C ILE A 286 -16.85 16.44 -6.38
N THR A 287 -17.37 17.50 -6.99
CA THR A 287 -16.55 18.66 -7.42
C THR A 287 -16.00 19.47 -6.25
N ASN A 288 -16.61 19.33 -5.06
CA ASN A 288 -16.09 19.90 -3.82
C ASN A 288 -14.79 19.24 -3.41
N PHE A 289 -14.52 17.99 -3.83
CA PHE A 289 -13.23 17.32 -3.60
C PHE A 289 -12.17 17.90 -4.52
N ARG A 290 -11.52 18.96 -4.07
CA ARG A 290 -10.51 19.72 -4.82
C ARG A 290 -9.36 20.15 -3.91
N LYS A 291 -8.25 20.52 -4.53
CA LYS A 291 -7.10 21.07 -3.79
C LYS A 291 -7.53 22.29 -2.96
N GLY A 292 -7.10 22.30 -1.70
CA GLY A 292 -7.45 23.35 -0.72
C GLY A 292 -8.81 23.11 -0.02
N PHE A 293 -9.51 21.99 -0.31
CA PHE A 293 -10.69 21.64 0.47
C PHE A 293 -10.29 21.20 1.87
N VAL A 294 -10.94 21.76 2.88
CA VAL A 294 -10.65 21.50 4.29
C VAL A 294 -11.80 20.71 4.90
N PHE A 295 -11.53 19.53 5.42
CA PHE A 295 -12.50 18.76 6.20
C PHE A 295 -12.66 19.39 7.60
N LYS A 296 -13.91 19.55 8.03
CA LYS A 296 -14.24 20.18 9.33
C LYS A 296 -13.64 19.38 10.49
N ASN A 297 -13.20 20.09 11.53
CA ASN A 297 -12.61 19.49 12.73
C ASN A 297 -13.64 18.80 13.65
N ASP A 298 -14.94 18.96 13.37
CA ASP A 298 -16.03 18.31 14.10
C ASP A 298 -16.29 16.85 13.71
N LEU A 299 -15.44 16.30 12.86
CA LEU A 299 -15.44 14.86 12.56
C LEU A 299 -15.05 14.09 13.83
N THR A 300 -16.03 13.65 14.55
CA THR A 300 -15.87 12.85 15.76
C THR A 300 -15.67 11.39 15.41
N PHE A 301 -14.59 10.80 15.92
CA PHE A 301 -14.40 9.34 15.86
C PHE A 301 -15.13 8.68 17.01
N ARG A 302 -15.98 7.73 16.69
CA ARG A 302 -16.54 6.85 17.69
C ARG A 302 -15.54 5.75 18.00
N ARG A 303 -14.82 5.87 19.12
CA ARG A 303 -13.95 4.81 19.62
C ARG A 303 -14.68 4.02 20.70
N ASN A 304 -14.94 2.75 20.42
CA ASN A 304 -15.43 1.85 21.43
C ASN A 304 -14.22 1.25 22.16
N TYR A 305 -14.08 1.52 23.43
CA TYR A 305 -13.00 0.94 24.22
C TYR A 305 -13.52 0.38 25.55
N ARG A 306 -12.80 -0.59 26.03
CA ARG A 306 -13.08 -1.25 27.28
C ARG A 306 -12.38 -0.52 28.42
N ARG A 307 -13.10 -0.13 29.45
CA ARG A 307 -12.55 0.60 30.60
C ARG A 307 -12.41 -0.25 31.87
N SER A 308 -12.94 -1.47 31.91
CA SER A 308 -12.84 -2.34 33.08
C SER A 308 -11.80 -3.43 32.87
N ASN A 309 -10.90 -3.58 33.86
CA ASN A 309 -9.99 -4.71 33.95
C ASN A 309 -10.71 -5.98 34.46
N ASP A 310 -11.97 -5.85 34.89
CA ASP A 310 -12.76 -6.97 35.34
C ASP A 310 -13.59 -7.54 34.20
N TRP A 311 -13.01 -8.53 33.55
CA TRP A 311 -13.62 -9.27 32.44
C TRP A 311 -14.75 -10.21 32.87
N GLN A 312 -14.99 -10.38 34.18
CA GLN A 312 -16.04 -11.22 34.77
C GLN A 312 -17.31 -10.42 35.11
N ASP A 313 -17.31 -9.09 34.97
CA ASP A 313 -18.50 -8.28 35.24
C ASP A 313 -19.56 -8.46 34.15
N PRO A 314 -20.73 -9.09 34.46
CA PRO A 314 -21.82 -9.28 33.51
C PRO A 314 -22.50 -7.99 33.06
N LYS A 315 -22.26 -6.85 33.75
CA LYS A 315 -22.75 -5.51 33.37
C LYS A 315 -21.79 -4.74 32.48
N TRP A 316 -20.89 -5.45 31.87
CA TRP A 316 -19.87 -4.93 31.02
C TRP A 316 -20.44 -4.12 29.86
N LYS A 317 -20.25 -2.82 29.85
CA LYS A 317 -20.67 -1.92 28.80
C LYS A 317 -19.43 -1.38 28.07
N MET A 318 -19.42 -1.53 26.78
CA MET A 318 -18.48 -0.77 25.96
C MET A 318 -18.74 0.72 26.12
N LYS A 319 -17.76 1.46 26.58
CA LYS A 319 -17.84 2.92 26.63
C LYS A 319 -17.49 3.45 25.24
N THR A 320 -18.37 4.26 24.71
CA THR A 320 -18.12 5.02 23.48
C THR A 320 -17.52 6.37 23.87
N GLU A 321 -16.35 6.67 23.37
CA GLU A 321 -15.71 7.97 23.52
C GLU A 321 -15.61 8.62 22.15
N TYR A 322 -15.93 9.90 22.09
CA TYR A 322 -15.75 10.71 20.89
C TYR A 322 -14.39 11.37 21.00
N ILE A 323 -13.49 11.04 20.07
CA ILE A 323 -12.17 11.67 20.01
C ILE A 323 -12.25 12.78 18.99
N PHE A 324 -12.01 14.00 19.42
CA PHE A 324 -11.86 15.16 18.56
C PHE A 324 -10.40 15.18 18.08
N HIS A 325 -10.20 15.21 16.78
CA HIS A 325 -8.89 15.48 16.20
C HIS A 325 -8.79 16.99 15.94
N ASP A 326 -7.89 17.65 16.65
CA ASP A 326 -7.58 19.08 16.45
C ASP A 326 -6.78 19.37 15.18
N GLY A 327 -6.72 18.42 14.26
CA GLY A 327 -5.98 18.55 13.01
C GLY A 327 -6.84 19.05 11.86
N ILE A 328 -6.38 20.09 11.16
CA ILE A 328 -6.95 20.51 9.89
C ILE A 328 -6.48 19.51 8.81
N ASN A 329 -7.42 18.74 8.26
CA ASN A 329 -7.14 17.86 7.12
C ASN A 329 -7.45 18.60 5.81
N GLU A 330 -6.43 19.22 5.23
CA GLU A 330 -6.51 19.89 3.94
C GLU A 330 -6.12 18.93 2.82
N VAL A 331 -6.83 18.99 1.71
CA VAL A 331 -6.47 18.30 0.47
C VAL A 331 -5.38 19.11 -0.23
N THR A 332 -4.13 18.70 -0.07
CA THR A 332 -2.96 19.37 -0.67
C THR A 332 -2.55 18.77 -2.01
#